data_0a0a70f6a3c4da42faf28b73686497ce
#
_entry.id   0a0a70f6a3c4da42faf28b73686497ce
#
_cell.length_a   1.000
_cell.length_b   1.000
_cell.length_c   1.000
_cell.angle_alpha   90.00
_cell.angle_beta   90.00
_cell.angle_gamma   90.00
#
_symmetry.space_group_name_H-M   'P 1'
#
loop_
_entity.id
_entity.type
_entity.pdbx_description
1 polymer ?
#
loop_
_entity_poly.entity_id
_entity_poly.type
_entity_poly.pdbx_seq_one_letter_code
_entity_poly.pdbx_strand_id
1 'polypeptide(L)'
;FGDEDGVDLEKAMRELDQYTGNVWTHILSLKREDAARLGYDNAKAWQNLLRANRNDIAAAMNIPPNHFRWYAAYHNEGDHPHVHMMAWSTVPEEAYLTKEGIRQIKSRLMNQIFKQEMLHTYEQKSQSRDELVRETRRAIRRLTREMAQSICSAPEIEQKMEQLAGQLGTVKGKKSYGYLPKSVKKT
;
A
#
# COMPACT_ATOMS: atom_id res chain seq x y z
N PHE A 1 -12.81 23.65 1.34
CA PHE A 1 -13.01 22.84 2.55
C PHE A 1 -11.72 22.75 3.38
N GLY A 2 -11.84 22.41 4.62
CA GLY A 2 -10.73 22.24 5.56
C GLY A 2 -11.10 21.27 6.68
N ASP A 3 -10.56 21.48 7.88
CA ASP A 3 -10.91 20.70 9.07
C ASP A 3 -12.40 20.83 9.41
N GLU A 4 -12.98 22.01 9.19
CA GLU A 4 -14.39 22.30 9.43
C GLU A 4 -15.19 22.32 8.11
N ASP A 5 -16.51 22.10 8.21
CA ASP A 5 -17.44 22.33 7.12
C ASP A 5 -17.72 23.83 7.00
N GLY A 6 -17.73 24.37 5.79
CA GLY A 6 -18.04 25.78 5.54
C GLY A 6 -16.85 26.73 5.81
N VAL A 7 -15.80 26.57 5.03
CA VAL A 7 -14.66 27.51 5.10
C VAL A 7 -15.08 28.90 4.61
N ASP A 8 -14.94 29.91 5.47
CA ASP A 8 -15.05 31.30 5.11
C ASP A 8 -13.80 31.72 4.31
N LEU A 9 -13.99 31.94 3.01
CA LEU A 9 -12.89 32.26 2.09
C LEU A 9 -12.18 33.57 2.46
N GLU A 10 -12.92 34.60 2.85
CA GLU A 10 -12.32 35.88 3.23
C GLU A 10 -11.48 35.77 4.50
N LYS A 11 -11.95 34.99 5.46
CA LYS A 11 -11.19 34.69 6.68
C LYS A 11 -9.92 33.90 6.34
N ALA A 12 -10.02 32.85 5.51
CA ALA A 12 -8.89 32.05 5.08
C ALA A 12 -7.83 32.89 4.31
N MET A 13 -8.29 33.79 3.44
CA MET A 13 -7.39 34.70 2.71
C MET A 13 -6.66 35.66 3.66
N ARG A 14 -7.37 36.27 4.61
CA ARG A 14 -6.75 37.18 5.61
C ARG A 14 -5.75 36.43 6.49
N GLU A 15 -6.07 35.19 6.90
CA GLU A 15 -5.18 34.37 7.70
C GLU A 15 -3.86 34.08 6.97
N LEU A 16 -3.95 33.72 5.69
CA LEU A 16 -2.78 33.41 4.86
C LEU A 16 -1.98 34.67 4.48
N ASP A 17 -2.64 35.77 4.21
CA ASP A 17 -1.99 37.04 3.85
C ASP A 17 -1.14 37.63 5.01
N GLN A 18 -1.58 37.42 6.23
CA GLN A 18 -0.87 37.85 7.44
C GLN A 18 0.17 36.83 7.94
N TYR A 19 0.19 35.62 7.37
CA TYR A 19 1.06 34.55 7.83
C TYR A 19 2.48 34.70 7.26
N THR A 20 3.49 34.66 8.14
CA THR A 20 4.90 34.88 7.80
C THR A 20 5.72 33.60 7.69
N GLY A 21 5.14 32.44 8.07
CA GLY A 21 5.83 31.15 8.05
C GLY A 21 5.71 30.42 6.71
N ASN A 22 6.14 29.18 6.68
CA ASN A 22 6.09 28.34 5.49
C ASN A 22 4.68 27.82 5.21
N VAL A 23 4.14 28.14 4.05
CA VAL A 23 2.90 27.57 3.50
C VAL A 23 3.26 26.60 2.38
N TRP A 24 2.88 25.36 2.52
CA TRP A 24 3.13 24.31 1.54
C TRP A 24 1.89 24.07 0.69
N THR A 25 2.07 24.06 -0.62
CA THR A 25 1.00 23.71 -1.56
C THR A 25 1.19 22.30 -2.08
N HIS A 26 0.13 21.49 -2.02
CA HIS A 26 0.08 20.14 -2.52
C HIS A 26 -0.98 20.03 -3.61
N ILE A 27 -0.65 19.34 -4.71
CA ILE A 27 -1.61 18.98 -5.74
C ILE A 27 -1.79 17.45 -5.67
N LEU A 28 -3.01 17.04 -5.37
CA LEU A 28 -3.41 15.64 -5.29
C LEU A 28 -4.33 15.35 -6.47
N SER A 29 -3.90 14.48 -7.38
CA SER A 29 -4.61 14.22 -8.62
C SER A 29 -4.76 12.72 -8.87
N LEU A 30 -5.88 12.32 -9.45
CA LEU A 30 -6.12 11.00 -9.98
C LEU A 30 -6.50 11.10 -11.47
N LYS A 31 -6.27 10.05 -12.23
CA LYS A 31 -6.86 9.93 -13.56
C LYS A 31 -8.38 9.87 -13.42
N ARG A 32 -9.11 10.46 -14.37
CA ARG A 32 -10.58 10.50 -14.32
C ARG A 32 -11.21 9.13 -14.15
N GLU A 33 -10.71 8.14 -14.87
CA GLU A 33 -11.19 6.75 -14.78
C GLU A 33 -11.02 6.18 -13.37
N ASP A 34 -9.86 6.41 -12.75
CA ASP A 34 -9.58 5.96 -11.38
C ASP A 34 -10.41 6.73 -10.37
N ALA A 35 -10.57 8.04 -10.54
CA ALA A 35 -11.38 8.87 -9.66
C ALA A 35 -12.84 8.41 -9.65
N ALA A 36 -13.42 8.17 -10.83
CA ALA A 36 -14.79 7.66 -10.95
C ALA A 36 -14.94 6.25 -10.35
N ARG A 37 -14.02 5.35 -10.68
CA ARG A 37 -14.04 3.96 -10.22
C ARG A 37 -13.87 3.84 -8.70
N LEU A 38 -13.05 4.69 -8.09
CA LEU A 38 -12.73 4.68 -6.66
C LEU A 38 -13.60 5.65 -5.83
N GLY A 39 -14.52 6.39 -6.49
CA GLY A 39 -15.44 7.30 -5.81
C GLY A 39 -14.82 8.64 -5.39
N TYR A 40 -13.72 9.06 -6.04
CA TYR A 40 -13.03 10.34 -5.80
C TYR A 40 -13.35 11.40 -6.87
N ASP A 41 -14.47 11.29 -7.53
CA ASP A 41 -14.97 12.26 -8.52
C ASP A 41 -15.79 13.41 -7.90
N ASN A 42 -15.73 13.57 -6.59
CA ASN A 42 -16.49 14.58 -5.83
C ASN A 42 -15.67 15.16 -4.67
N ALA A 43 -15.97 16.41 -4.30
CA ALA A 43 -15.28 17.13 -3.24
C ALA A 43 -15.36 16.46 -1.86
N LYS A 44 -16.48 15.78 -1.56
CA LYS A 44 -16.71 15.17 -0.24
C LYS A 44 -15.78 13.98 0.02
N ALA A 45 -15.53 13.17 -1.00
CA ALA A 45 -14.58 12.05 -0.90
C ALA A 45 -13.17 12.55 -0.58
N TRP A 46 -12.70 13.57 -1.26
CA TRP A 46 -11.40 14.19 -1.00
C TRP A 46 -11.32 14.84 0.38
N GLN A 47 -12.38 15.53 0.81
CA GLN A 47 -12.46 16.11 2.15
C GLN A 47 -12.32 15.02 3.21
N ASN A 48 -13.06 13.92 3.08
CA ASN A 48 -13.00 12.79 3.99
C ASN A 48 -11.60 12.15 4.01
N LEU A 49 -10.98 11.97 2.84
CA LEU A 49 -9.62 11.43 2.72
C LEU A 49 -8.61 12.31 3.47
N LEU A 50 -8.62 13.61 3.23
CA LEU A 50 -7.67 14.54 3.85
C LEU A 50 -7.88 14.65 5.36
N ARG A 51 -9.13 14.70 5.82
CA ARG A 51 -9.47 14.68 7.25
C ARG A 51 -9.01 13.40 7.94
N ALA A 52 -9.24 12.26 7.32
CA ALA A 52 -8.81 10.96 7.87
C ALA A 52 -7.29 10.84 7.99
N ASN A 53 -6.53 11.51 7.11
CA ASN A 53 -5.07 11.48 7.11
C ASN A 53 -4.43 12.76 7.70
N ARG A 54 -5.22 13.64 8.28
CA ARG A 54 -4.78 14.94 8.81
C ARG A 54 -3.54 14.85 9.69
N ASN A 55 -3.56 13.96 10.65
CA ASN A 55 -2.45 13.81 11.61
C ASN A 55 -1.21 13.18 10.97
N ASP A 56 -1.39 12.25 10.02
CA ASP A 56 -0.27 11.67 9.27
C ASP A 56 0.40 12.70 8.36
N ILE A 57 -0.39 13.58 7.73
CA ILE A 57 0.11 14.71 6.92
C ILE A 57 0.87 15.69 7.82
N ALA A 58 0.29 16.09 8.95
CA ALA A 58 0.93 16.97 9.91
C ALA A 58 2.28 16.41 10.40
N ALA A 59 2.31 15.15 10.79
CA ALA A 59 3.52 14.47 11.24
C ALA A 59 4.61 14.42 10.14
N ALA A 60 4.22 14.13 8.89
CA ALA A 60 5.14 14.11 7.75
C ALA A 60 5.71 15.50 7.42
N MET A 61 5.01 16.57 7.79
CA MET A 61 5.43 17.97 7.66
C MET A 61 6.17 18.49 8.90
N ASN A 62 6.41 17.65 9.90
CA ASN A 62 6.99 18.01 11.19
C ASN A 62 6.18 19.11 11.93
N ILE A 63 4.85 19.02 11.84
CA ILE A 63 3.93 19.93 12.52
C ILE A 63 3.17 19.17 13.61
N PRO A 64 3.16 19.66 14.86
CA PRO A 64 2.28 19.12 15.90
C PRO A 64 0.80 19.16 15.45
N PRO A 65 -0.02 18.13 15.70
CA PRO A 65 -1.40 18.09 15.20
C PRO A 65 -2.27 19.28 15.61
N ASN A 66 -2.05 19.85 16.79
CA ASN A 66 -2.78 21.02 17.29
C ASN A 66 -2.37 22.34 16.58
N HIS A 67 -1.17 22.40 16.00
CA HIS A 67 -0.69 23.55 15.22
C HIS A 67 -1.01 23.46 13.74
N PHE A 68 -1.35 22.26 13.24
CA PHE A 68 -1.58 22.03 11.82
C PHE A 68 -2.85 22.73 11.34
N ARG A 69 -2.73 23.49 10.26
CA ARG A 69 -3.82 24.17 9.54
C ARG A 69 -3.74 23.81 8.08
N TRP A 70 -4.90 23.70 7.46
CA TRP A 70 -4.98 23.43 6.03
C TRP A 70 -6.31 23.85 5.44
N TYR A 71 -6.27 24.26 4.18
CA TYR A 71 -7.42 24.47 3.31
C TYR A 71 -7.22 23.75 2.00
N ALA A 72 -8.31 23.35 1.35
CA ALA A 72 -8.26 22.68 0.07
C ALA A 72 -9.43 23.06 -0.83
N ALA A 73 -9.16 23.08 -2.14
CA ALA A 73 -10.13 23.30 -3.20
C ALA A 73 -10.13 22.12 -4.15
N TYR A 74 -11.31 21.57 -4.45
CA TYR A 74 -11.49 20.51 -5.41
C TYR A 74 -11.82 21.09 -6.78
N HIS A 75 -11.12 20.62 -7.80
CA HIS A 75 -11.32 20.95 -9.20
C HIS A 75 -11.68 19.69 -9.98
N ASN A 76 -12.81 19.73 -10.68
CA ASN A 76 -13.30 18.63 -11.51
C ASN A 76 -13.18 18.96 -13.00
N GLU A 77 -12.04 19.52 -13.39
CA GLU A 77 -11.79 19.95 -14.76
C GLU A 77 -10.86 18.99 -15.48
N GLY A 78 -11.06 18.84 -16.80
CA GLY A 78 -10.22 18.03 -17.67
C GLY A 78 -10.18 16.53 -17.31
N ASP A 79 -9.06 15.88 -17.66
CA ASP A 79 -8.88 14.44 -17.52
C ASP A 79 -8.37 14.01 -16.12
N HIS A 80 -8.07 14.98 -15.27
CA HIS A 80 -7.49 14.75 -13.96
C HIS A 80 -8.21 15.54 -12.88
N PRO A 81 -9.27 14.99 -12.26
CA PRO A 81 -9.83 15.56 -11.03
C PRO A 81 -8.74 15.72 -9.98
N HIS A 82 -8.64 16.88 -9.37
CA HIS A 82 -7.56 17.17 -8.46
C HIS A 82 -7.98 18.09 -7.32
N VAL A 83 -7.16 18.09 -6.28
CA VAL A 83 -7.31 18.96 -5.12
C VAL A 83 -6.04 19.79 -4.96
N HIS A 84 -6.20 21.10 -4.88
CA HIS A 84 -5.18 22.01 -4.36
C HIS A 84 -5.34 22.08 -2.85
N MET A 85 -4.31 21.72 -2.11
CA MET A 85 -4.28 21.78 -0.65
C MET A 85 -3.15 22.73 -0.24
N MET A 86 -3.47 23.70 0.61
CA MET A 86 -2.50 24.54 1.30
C MET A 86 -2.42 24.07 2.75
N ALA A 87 -1.20 23.91 3.27
CA ALA A 87 -0.97 23.41 4.62
C ALA A 87 0.18 24.17 5.30
N TRP A 88 0.01 24.52 6.58
CA TRP A 88 0.99 25.26 7.37
C TRP A 88 0.83 24.97 8.86
N SER A 89 1.77 25.50 9.66
CA SER A 89 1.65 25.51 11.12
C SER A 89 1.17 26.86 11.63
N THR A 90 0.49 26.88 12.77
CA THR A 90 0.21 28.14 13.49
C THR A 90 1.48 28.77 14.07
N VAL A 91 2.60 28.03 14.11
CA VAL A 91 3.92 28.49 14.56
C VAL A 91 4.82 28.63 13.33
N PRO A 92 5.28 29.86 12.98
CA PRO A 92 6.00 30.13 11.71
C PRO A 92 7.30 29.34 11.53
N GLU A 93 7.99 28.94 12.61
CA GLU A 93 9.27 28.21 12.58
C GLU A 93 9.10 26.71 12.33
N GLU A 94 7.87 26.22 12.35
CA GLU A 94 7.52 24.83 12.06
C GLU A 94 7.27 24.64 10.55
N ALA A 95 6.67 23.52 10.19
CA ALA A 95 6.31 23.16 8.81
C ALA A 95 7.53 22.91 7.90
N TYR A 96 8.44 22.06 8.36
CA TYR A 96 9.59 21.63 7.57
C TYR A 96 9.29 20.33 6.81
N LEU A 97 9.04 20.43 5.53
CA LEU A 97 8.71 19.29 4.67
C LEU A 97 9.95 18.75 3.95
N THR A 98 10.32 17.52 4.27
CA THR A 98 11.44 16.81 3.65
C THR A 98 10.95 15.97 2.45
N LYS A 99 11.91 15.51 1.60
CA LYS A 99 11.61 14.52 0.54
C LYS A 99 10.99 13.24 1.10
N GLU A 100 11.43 12.83 2.30
CA GLU A 100 10.86 11.68 3.02
C GLU A 100 9.41 11.96 3.45
N GLY A 101 9.13 13.13 4.00
CA GLY A 101 7.77 13.53 4.37
C GLY A 101 6.82 13.54 3.16
N ILE A 102 7.27 14.05 2.01
CA ILE A 102 6.49 13.99 0.76
C ILE A 102 6.18 12.53 0.37
N ARG A 103 7.17 11.64 0.49
CA ARG A 103 6.99 10.21 0.19
C ARG A 103 6.00 9.55 1.15
N GLN A 104 6.05 9.89 2.44
CA GLN A 104 5.13 9.38 3.45
C GLN A 104 3.69 9.83 3.18
N ILE A 105 3.46 11.12 2.91
CA ILE A 105 2.13 11.65 2.55
C ILE A 105 1.59 10.91 1.33
N LYS A 106 2.39 10.82 0.26
CA LYS A 106 2.01 10.12 -0.97
C LYS A 106 1.66 8.67 -0.71
N SER A 107 2.50 7.93 0.03
CA SER A 107 2.27 6.53 0.35
C SER A 107 0.99 6.32 1.17
N ARG A 108 0.74 7.17 2.18
CA ARG A 108 -0.46 7.10 3.01
C ARG A 108 -1.74 7.30 2.20
N LEU A 109 -1.79 8.38 1.43
CA LEU A 109 -2.96 8.70 0.62
C LEU A 109 -3.22 7.63 -0.44
N MET A 110 -2.18 7.16 -1.15
CA MET A 110 -2.29 6.08 -2.13
C MET A 110 -2.80 4.78 -1.51
N ASN A 111 -2.25 4.39 -0.37
CA ASN A 111 -2.70 3.18 0.34
C ASN A 111 -4.16 3.27 0.75
N GLN A 112 -4.66 4.44 1.13
CA GLN A 112 -6.05 4.61 1.50
C GLN A 112 -6.98 4.64 0.29
N ILE A 113 -6.60 5.35 -0.77
CA ILE A 113 -7.38 5.43 -2.02
C ILE A 113 -7.54 4.04 -2.64
N PHE A 114 -6.46 3.26 -2.73
CA PHE A 114 -6.45 1.94 -3.38
C PHE A 114 -6.63 0.76 -2.41
N LYS A 115 -7.01 1.02 -1.16
CA LYS A 115 -7.10 -0.01 -0.11
C LYS A 115 -7.93 -1.22 -0.52
N GLN A 116 -9.11 -0.99 -1.09
CA GLN A 116 -10.02 -2.08 -1.48
C GLN A 116 -9.44 -2.93 -2.60
N GLU A 117 -8.81 -2.32 -3.58
CA GLU A 117 -8.18 -3.03 -4.70
C GLU A 117 -6.96 -3.84 -4.25
N MET A 118 -6.17 -3.28 -3.33
CA MET A 118 -5.04 -4.00 -2.77
C MET A 118 -5.51 -5.22 -1.97
N LEU A 119 -6.53 -5.08 -1.13
CA LEU A 119 -7.12 -6.21 -0.39
C LEU A 119 -7.59 -7.30 -1.34
N HIS A 120 -8.39 -6.96 -2.36
CA HIS A 120 -8.86 -7.90 -3.36
C HIS A 120 -7.71 -8.62 -4.09
N THR A 121 -6.68 -7.88 -4.48
CA THR A 121 -5.48 -8.44 -5.12
C THR A 121 -4.72 -9.40 -4.19
N TYR A 122 -4.60 -9.07 -2.90
CA TYR A 122 -3.97 -9.96 -1.92
C TYR A 122 -4.79 -11.21 -1.67
N GLU A 123 -6.11 -11.10 -1.62
CA GLU A 123 -7.02 -12.26 -1.49
C GLU A 123 -6.92 -13.19 -2.69
N GLN A 124 -6.94 -12.66 -3.91
CA GLN A 124 -6.76 -13.46 -5.13
C GLN A 124 -5.42 -14.18 -5.16
N LYS A 125 -4.32 -13.49 -4.82
CA LYS A 125 -2.99 -14.10 -4.75
C LYS A 125 -2.92 -15.20 -3.68
N SER A 126 -3.57 -15.01 -2.53
CA SER A 126 -3.62 -16.01 -1.48
C SER A 126 -4.40 -17.24 -1.93
N GLN A 127 -5.58 -17.07 -2.54
CA GLN A 127 -6.39 -18.15 -3.06
C GLN A 127 -5.66 -18.96 -4.13
N SER A 128 -5.04 -18.28 -5.11
CA SER A 128 -4.28 -18.95 -6.18
C SER A 128 -3.10 -19.76 -5.64
N ARG A 129 -2.39 -19.20 -4.64
CA ARG A 129 -1.30 -19.95 -3.97
C ARG A 129 -1.81 -21.19 -3.24
N ASP A 130 -2.90 -21.08 -2.51
CA ASP A 130 -3.46 -22.17 -1.72
C ASP A 130 -4.05 -23.26 -2.63
N GLU A 131 -4.59 -22.89 -3.77
CA GLU A 131 -5.04 -23.82 -4.80
C GLU A 131 -3.88 -24.58 -5.44
N LEU A 132 -2.82 -23.88 -5.84
CA LEU A 132 -1.60 -24.48 -6.36
C LEU A 132 -0.97 -25.48 -5.37
N VAL A 133 -0.88 -25.13 -4.09
CA VAL A 133 -0.37 -26.02 -3.03
C VAL A 133 -1.27 -27.26 -2.90
N ARG A 134 -2.58 -27.09 -2.99
CA ARG A 134 -3.55 -28.19 -2.90
C ARG A 134 -3.43 -29.16 -4.08
N GLU A 135 -3.33 -28.63 -5.28
CA GLU A 135 -3.15 -29.40 -6.51
C GLU A 135 -1.82 -30.16 -6.50
N THR A 136 -0.73 -29.48 -6.13
CA THR A 136 0.59 -30.10 -6.01
C THR A 136 0.56 -31.26 -5.01
N ARG A 137 -0.06 -31.07 -3.84
CA ARG A 137 -0.20 -32.16 -2.84
C ARG A 137 -1.03 -33.33 -3.38
N ARG A 138 -2.09 -33.07 -4.16
CA ARG A 138 -2.89 -34.12 -4.80
C ARG A 138 -2.08 -34.89 -5.84
N ALA A 139 -1.33 -34.19 -6.68
CA ALA A 139 -0.46 -34.81 -7.69
C ALA A 139 0.62 -35.69 -7.04
N ILE A 140 1.32 -35.20 -6.01
CA ILE A 140 2.31 -35.96 -5.27
C ILE A 140 1.68 -37.21 -4.65
N ARG A 141 0.52 -37.09 -4.00
CA ARG A 141 -0.16 -38.27 -3.40
C ARG A 141 -0.61 -39.29 -4.45
N ARG A 142 -0.98 -38.84 -5.66
CA ARG A 142 -1.31 -39.72 -6.76
C ARG A 142 -0.05 -40.50 -7.23
N LEU A 143 1.03 -39.78 -7.53
CA LEU A 143 2.29 -40.33 -7.94
C LEU A 143 2.84 -41.35 -6.90
N THR A 144 2.81 -41.02 -5.62
CA THR A 144 3.25 -41.89 -4.54
C THR A 144 2.41 -43.17 -4.51
N ARG A 145 1.10 -43.13 -4.76
CA ARG A 145 0.25 -44.33 -4.85
C ARG A 145 0.55 -45.16 -6.09
N GLU A 146 0.74 -44.53 -7.24
CA GLU A 146 1.09 -45.18 -8.49
C GLU A 146 2.45 -45.89 -8.37
N MET A 147 3.45 -45.25 -7.75
CA MET A 147 4.76 -45.85 -7.47
C MET A 147 4.68 -47.02 -6.47
N ALA A 148 3.76 -47.00 -5.51
CA ALA A 148 3.56 -48.10 -4.57
C ALA A 148 2.86 -49.33 -5.20
N GLN A 149 2.12 -49.13 -6.30
CA GLN A 149 1.34 -50.19 -6.97
C GLN A 149 2.00 -50.74 -8.25
N SER A 150 2.98 -50.07 -8.78
CA SER A 150 3.71 -50.49 -9.98
C SER A 150 5.21 -50.31 -9.75
N ILE A 151 6.01 -51.31 -10.23
CA ILE A 151 7.46 -51.18 -10.34
C ILE A 151 7.72 -50.19 -11.50
N CYS A 152 7.46 -48.92 -11.26
CA CYS A 152 7.82 -47.84 -12.16
C CYS A 152 9.24 -47.39 -11.83
N SER A 153 10.18 -47.84 -12.61
CA SER A 153 11.53 -47.34 -12.59
C SER A 153 11.52 -45.95 -13.25
N ALA A 154 11.61 -44.90 -12.46
CA ALA A 154 11.88 -43.55 -12.92
C ALA A 154 13.22 -43.09 -12.32
N PRO A 155 14.36 -43.53 -12.90
CA PRO A 155 15.68 -43.37 -12.29
C PRO A 155 16.02 -41.92 -11.99
N GLU A 156 15.59 -40.98 -12.84
CA GLU A 156 15.82 -39.53 -12.63
C GLU A 156 15.06 -38.98 -11.41
N ILE A 157 13.86 -39.48 -11.16
CA ILE A 157 13.04 -39.01 -10.01
C ILE A 157 13.63 -39.67 -8.73
N GLU A 158 13.97 -40.92 -8.76
CA GLU A 158 14.59 -41.62 -7.64
C GLU A 158 15.90 -40.97 -7.23
N GLN A 159 16.77 -40.65 -8.17
CA GLN A 159 18.05 -40.00 -7.93
C GLN A 159 17.83 -38.56 -7.29
N LYS A 160 16.86 -37.82 -7.80
CA LYS A 160 16.54 -36.51 -7.22
C LYS A 160 15.90 -36.59 -5.83
N MET A 161 15.09 -37.61 -5.59
CA MET A 161 14.51 -37.88 -4.25
C MET A 161 15.58 -38.27 -3.24
N GLU A 162 16.53 -39.15 -3.61
CA GLU A 162 17.67 -39.47 -2.78
C GLU A 162 18.56 -38.29 -2.47
N GLN A 163 18.86 -37.49 -3.48
CA GLN A 163 19.62 -36.25 -3.31
C GLN A 163 18.92 -35.27 -2.35
N LEU A 164 17.61 -35.08 -2.53
CA LEU A 164 16.81 -34.23 -1.65
C LEU A 164 16.73 -34.79 -0.22
N ALA A 165 16.56 -36.10 -0.07
CA ALA A 165 16.53 -36.73 1.24
C ALA A 165 17.87 -36.58 1.97
N GLY A 166 19.00 -36.77 1.26
CA GLY A 166 20.34 -36.52 1.79
C GLY A 166 20.54 -35.09 2.25
N GLN A 167 20.13 -34.10 1.42
CA GLN A 167 20.21 -32.70 1.77
C GLN A 167 19.31 -32.31 2.96
N LEU A 168 18.09 -32.84 3.02
CA LEU A 168 17.18 -32.63 4.16
C LEU A 168 17.69 -33.30 5.45
N GLY A 169 18.46 -34.37 5.35
CA GLY A 169 19.13 -35.03 6.47
C GLY A 169 20.13 -34.11 7.17
N THR A 170 20.82 -33.25 6.41
CA THR A 170 21.84 -32.33 6.93
C THR A 170 21.26 -31.02 7.48
N VAL A 171 20.01 -30.68 7.16
CA VAL A 171 19.35 -29.44 7.63
C VAL A 171 18.94 -29.58 9.08
N LYS A 172 19.51 -28.70 9.93
CA LYS A 172 19.11 -28.53 11.34
C LYS A 172 17.93 -27.55 11.43
N GLY A 173 16.83 -27.94 12.09
CA GLY A 173 15.66 -27.09 12.33
C GLY A 173 14.42 -27.45 11.50
N LYS A 174 13.52 -26.48 11.28
CA LYS A 174 12.25 -26.72 10.57
C LYS A 174 12.49 -27.04 9.08
N LYS A 175 12.03 -28.21 8.64
CA LYS A 175 12.15 -28.72 7.26
C LYS A 175 10.97 -28.31 6.36
N SER A 176 10.32 -27.18 6.63
CA SER A 176 9.31 -26.61 5.73
C SER A 176 9.97 -25.71 4.68
N TYR A 177 9.44 -25.69 3.45
CA TYR A 177 10.05 -25.05 2.29
C TYR A 177 10.53 -23.61 2.55
N GLY A 178 9.76 -22.81 3.30
CA GLY A 178 10.11 -21.44 3.63
C GLY A 178 11.44 -21.28 4.38
N TYR A 179 11.81 -22.28 5.19
CA TYR A 179 12.99 -22.28 6.06
C TYR A 179 14.19 -23.05 5.49
N LEU A 180 14.03 -23.68 4.32
CA LEU A 180 15.13 -24.43 3.69
C LEU A 180 16.18 -23.49 3.09
N PRO A 181 17.48 -23.89 3.12
CA PRO A 181 18.56 -23.20 2.42
C PRO A 181 18.28 -23.08 0.91
N LYS A 182 18.83 -22.03 0.28
CA LYS A 182 18.65 -21.80 -1.18
C LYS A 182 19.16 -22.97 -2.04
N SER A 183 20.19 -23.67 -1.59
CA SER A 183 20.73 -24.86 -2.26
C SER A 183 19.70 -25.99 -2.34
N VAL A 184 18.97 -26.23 -1.26
CA VAL A 184 17.94 -27.30 -1.20
C VAL A 184 16.69 -26.94 -1.99
N LYS A 185 16.38 -25.66 -2.13
CA LYS A 185 15.22 -25.16 -2.90
C LYS A 185 15.39 -25.26 -4.41
N LYS A 186 16.62 -25.48 -4.89
CA LYS A 186 16.94 -25.58 -6.33
C LYS A 186 17.00 -27.03 -6.83
N THR A 187 16.98 -28.03 -5.95
CA THR A 187 16.89 -29.45 -6.26
C THR A 187 15.47 -29.84 -6.60
#